data_236a473a7973919a3583aea86b9ae0ef
#
_entry.id   236a473a7973919a3583aea86b9ae0ef
#
_cell.length_a   1.000
_cell.length_b   1.000
_cell.length_c   1.000
_cell.angle_alpha   90.00
_cell.angle_beta   90.00
_cell.angle_gamma   90.00
#
_symmetry.space_group_name_H-M   'P 1'
#
loop_
_entity.id
_entity.type
_entity.pdbx_description
1 polymer ?
#
loop_
_entity_poly.entity_id
_entity_poly.type
_entity_poly.pdbx_seq_one_letter_code
_entity_poly.pdbx_strand_id
1 'polypeptide(L)'
;QKRESLRQELYEETYPHMEGEEASIFAFMQAADDEEVKEHALEAVQEHHVAKLVLREVKELVLTSQIFKAKASVLDELNRMHMDEEETYHFPWLERNVPAGELDRLFEQYEKAEEAAKKG
;
A
#
# COMPACT_ATOMS: atom_id res chain seq x y z
N GLN A 1 4.48 24.87 -6.52
CA GLN A 1 3.78 25.05 -5.25
C GLN A 1 3.83 23.79 -4.39
N LYS A 2 3.86 24.00 -3.10
CA LYS A 2 3.99 22.89 -2.13
C LYS A 2 2.83 21.88 -2.21
N ARG A 3 1.60 22.36 -2.39
CA ARG A 3 0.43 21.47 -2.44
C ARG A 3 0.39 20.61 -3.69
N GLU A 4 0.79 21.18 -4.82
CA GLU A 4 0.88 20.41 -6.06
C GLU A 4 1.98 19.35 -5.96
N SER A 5 3.14 19.70 -5.39
CA SER A 5 4.21 18.74 -5.15
C SER A 5 3.76 17.64 -4.21
N LEU A 6 3.03 17.98 -3.15
CA LEU A 6 2.50 17.02 -2.20
C LEU A 6 1.52 16.05 -2.87
N ARG A 7 0.62 16.58 -3.70
CA ARG A 7 -0.35 15.75 -4.44
C ARG A 7 0.37 14.73 -5.31
N GLN A 8 1.35 15.19 -6.08
CA GLN A 8 2.11 14.34 -6.97
C GLN A 8 2.90 13.29 -6.19
N GLU A 9 3.55 13.71 -5.13
CA GLU A 9 4.33 12.84 -4.25
C GLU A 9 3.46 11.76 -3.61
N LEU A 10 2.30 12.13 -3.09
CA LEU A 10 1.36 11.16 -2.50
C LEU A 10 0.97 10.10 -3.52
N TYR A 11 0.66 10.50 -4.74
CA TYR A 11 0.28 9.56 -5.78
C TYR A 11 1.44 8.67 -6.19
N GLU A 12 2.60 9.25 -6.50
CA GLU A 12 3.76 8.52 -6.99
C GLU A 12 4.37 7.56 -5.98
N GLU A 13 4.32 7.90 -4.71
CA GLU A 13 4.87 7.05 -3.66
C GLU A 13 3.86 6.03 -3.15
N THR A 14 2.59 6.41 -3.07
CA THR A 14 1.57 5.57 -2.45
C THR A 14 0.98 4.54 -3.39
N TYR A 15 0.54 4.94 -4.58
CA TYR A 15 -0.16 4.05 -5.50
C TYR A 15 0.70 2.88 -6.00
N PRO A 16 1.91 3.13 -6.52
CA PRO A 16 2.76 2.02 -6.96
C PRO A 16 3.14 1.06 -5.83
N HIS A 17 3.35 1.58 -4.64
CA HIS A 17 3.66 0.77 -3.46
C HIS A 17 2.52 -0.20 -3.13
N MET A 18 1.28 0.29 -3.13
CA MET A 18 0.10 -0.53 -2.88
C MET A 18 -0.07 -1.61 -3.96
N GLU A 19 0.11 -1.25 -5.22
CA GLU A 19 0.03 -2.21 -6.32
C GLU A 19 1.08 -3.30 -6.21
N GLY A 20 2.30 -2.92 -5.83
CA GLY A 20 3.39 -3.86 -5.62
C GLY A 20 3.06 -4.86 -4.53
N GLU A 21 2.56 -4.41 -3.40
CA GLU A 21 2.21 -5.27 -2.28
C GLU A 21 1.05 -6.21 -2.62
N GLU A 22 0.02 -5.71 -3.29
CA GLU A 22 -1.14 -6.52 -3.67
C GLU A 22 -0.76 -7.62 -4.66
N ALA A 23 0.18 -7.34 -5.56
CA ALA A 23 0.61 -8.31 -6.56
C ALA A 23 1.58 -9.36 -6.01
N SER A 24 2.16 -9.14 -4.84
CA SER A 24 3.19 -10.02 -4.29
C SER A 24 2.87 -10.49 -2.88
N ILE A 25 3.20 -9.70 -1.88
CA ILE A 25 3.11 -10.07 -0.46
C ILE A 25 1.69 -10.47 -0.06
N PHE A 26 0.71 -9.65 -0.40
CA PHE A 26 -0.67 -9.93 0.02
C PHE A 26 -1.30 -11.06 -0.77
N ALA A 27 -0.96 -11.22 -2.05
CA ALA A 27 -1.41 -12.37 -2.83
C ALA A 27 -0.87 -13.67 -2.24
N PHE A 28 0.40 -13.68 -1.82
CA PHE A 28 1.02 -14.82 -1.16
C PHE A 28 0.33 -15.13 0.16
N MET A 29 0.09 -14.12 1.00
CA MET A 29 -0.55 -14.30 2.30
C MET A 29 -2.00 -14.79 2.17
N GLN A 30 -2.73 -14.32 1.16
CA GLN A 30 -4.09 -14.78 0.90
C GLN A 30 -4.14 -16.25 0.51
N ALA A 31 -3.08 -16.75 -0.10
CA ALA A 31 -2.99 -18.16 -0.50
C ALA A 31 -2.51 -19.08 0.64
N ALA A 32 -2.13 -18.53 1.78
CA ALA A 32 -1.67 -19.31 2.92
C ALA A 32 -2.81 -20.14 3.53
N ASP A 33 -2.46 -21.24 4.21
CA ASP A 33 -3.45 -22.10 4.86
C ASP A 33 -3.95 -21.53 6.19
N ASP A 34 -3.25 -20.57 6.75
CA ASP A 34 -3.58 -19.94 8.03
C ASP A 34 -4.69 -18.90 7.84
N GLU A 35 -5.85 -19.12 8.45
CA GLU A 35 -7.01 -18.24 8.33
C GLU A 35 -6.74 -16.84 8.87
N GLU A 36 -5.97 -16.73 9.95
CA GLU A 36 -5.61 -15.42 10.51
C GLU A 36 -4.78 -14.60 9.53
N VAL A 37 -3.83 -15.25 8.86
CA VAL A 37 -2.98 -14.61 7.85
C VAL A 37 -3.82 -14.15 6.65
N LYS A 38 -4.76 -14.99 6.20
CA LYS A 38 -5.66 -14.64 5.10
C LYS A 38 -6.49 -13.41 5.46
N GLU A 39 -7.02 -13.36 6.67
CA GLU A 39 -7.82 -12.24 7.13
C GLU A 39 -7.01 -10.94 7.17
N HIS A 40 -5.79 -11.00 7.68
CA HIS A 40 -4.91 -9.84 7.69
C HIS A 40 -4.62 -9.31 6.28
N ALA A 41 -4.35 -10.22 5.35
CA ALA A 41 -4.07 -9.84 3.96
C ALA A 41 -5.30 -9.24 3.27
N LEU A 42 -6.47 -9.83 3.48
CA LEU A 42 -7.72 -9.31 2.93
C LEU A 42 -8.04 -7.93 3.48
N GLU A 43 -7.84 -7.74 4.78
CA GLU A 43 -8.05 -6.44 5.43
C GLU A 43 -7.09 -5.40 4.87
N ALA A 44 -5.81 -5.76 4.70
CA ALA A 44 -4.80 -4.87 4.12
C ALA A 44 -5.19 -4.42 2.70
N VAL A 45 -5.70 -5.34 1.88
CA VAL A 45 -6.17 -5.02 0.53
C VAL A 45 -7.36 -4.05 0.57
N GLN A 46 -8.26 -4.22 1.53
CA GLN A 46 -9.40 -3.30 1.70
C GLN A 46 -8.94 -1.93 2.19
N GLU A 47 -7.95 -1.88 3.06
CA GLU A 47 -7.34 -0.62 3.47
C GLU A 47 -6.73 0.11 2.27
N HIS A 48 -6.05 -0.63 1.39
CA HIS A 48 -5.54 -0.09 0.14
C HIS A 48 -6.66 0.44 -0.75
N HIS A 49 -7.78 -0.27 -0.81
CA HIS A 49 -8.93 0.16 -1.62
C HIS A 49 -9.44 1.52 -1.14
N VAL A 50 -9.59 1.69 0.17
CA VAL A 50 -10.03 2.96 0.76
C VAL A 50 -8.99 4.06 0.48
N ALA A 51 -7.71 3.76 0.66
CA ALA A 51 -6.65 4.72 0.39
C ALA A 51 -6.63 5.16 -1.08
N LYS A 52 -6.86 4.23 -2.01
CA LYS A 52 -6.94 4.53 -3.44
C LYS A 52 -8.11 5.45 -3.77
N LEU A 53 -9.25 5.24 -3.12
CA LEU A 53 -10.41 6.12 -3.29
C LEU A 53 -10.10 7.54 -2.83
N VAL A 54 -9.50 7.68 -1.65
CA VAL A 54 -9.11 8.99 -1.13
C VAL A 54 -8.08 9.64 -2.03
N LEU A 55 -7.11 8.88 -2.49
CA LEU A 55 -6.05 9.35 -3.38
C LEU A 55 -6.62 9.89 -4.69
N ARG A 56 -7.59 9.19 -5.27
CA ARG A 56 -8.28 9.62 -6.48
C ARG A 56 -9.03 10.93 -6.25
N GLU A 57 -9.71 11.05 -5.12
CA GLU A 57 -10.42 12.26 -4.76
C GLU A 57 -9.48 13.45 -4.56
N VAL A 58 -8.36 13.22 -3.90
CA VAL A 58 -7.33 14.25 -3.69
C VAL A 58 -6.78 14.76 -5.03
N LYS A 59 -6.62 13.87 -6.00
CA LYS A 59 -6.11 14.21 -7.32
C LYS A 59 -6.97 15.23 -8.03
N GLU A 60 -8.29 15.21 -7.80
CA GLU A 60 -9.25 16.08 -8.49
C GLU A 60 -9.63 17.34 -7.72
N LEU A 61 -9.21 17.44 -6.46
CA LEU A 61 -9.59 18.57 -5.61
C LEU A 61 -8.80 19.83 -5.94
N VAL A 62 -9.45 20.98 -5.67
CA VAL A 62 -8.79 22.27 -5.71
C VAL A 62 -7.77 22.33 -4.56
N LEU A 63 -6.53 22.69 -4.88
CA LEU A 63 -5.42 22.67 -3.93
C LEU A 63 -5.59 23.56 -2.71
N THR A 64 -6.35 24.65 -2.85
CA THR A 64 -6.59 25.59 -1.75
C THR A 64 -7.75 25.19 -0.86
N SER A 65 -8.47 24.12 -1.21
CA SER A 65 -9.64 23.71 -0.47
C SER A 65 -9.27 23.12 0.89
N GLN A 66 -10.12 23.35 1.89
CA GLN A 66 -9.95 22.75 3.21
C GLN A 66 -10.17 21.24 3.16
N ILE A 67 -10.99 20.79 2.20
CA ILE A 67 -11.24 19.35 2.01
C ILE A 67 -9.97 18.66 1.51
N PHE A 68 -9.19 19.30 0.65
CA PHE A 68 -7.91 18.77 0.21
C PHE A 68 -7.01 18.46 1.40
N LYS A 69 -6.86 19.42 2.30
CA LYS A 69 -6.03 19.25 3.50
C LYS A 69 -6.54 18.12 4.39
N ALA A 70 -7.86 18.07 4.59
CA ALA A 70 -8.46 17.02 5.41
C ALA A 70 -8.24 15.63 4.81
N LYS A 71 -8.43 15.46 3.51
CA LYS A 71 -8.25 14.18 2.85
C LYS A 71 -6.79 13.76 2.81
N ALA A 72 -5.87 14.70 2.61
CA ALA A 72 -4.44 14.42 2.67
C ALA A 72 -4.04 13.92 4.05
N SER A 73 -4.61 14.50 5.11
CA SER A 73 -4.37 14.09 6.49
C SER A 73 -4.89 12.66 6.74
N VAL A 74 -6.09 12.35 6.25
CA VAL A 74 -6.67 11.00 6.37
C VAL A 74 -5.80 9.98 5.66
N LEU A 75 -5.34 10.32 4.47
CA LEU A 75 -4.47 9.42 3.69
C LEU A 75 -3.16 9.15 4.43
N ASP A 76 -2.58 10.17 5.05
CA ASP A 76 -1.37 10.03 5.86
C ASP A 76 -1.60 9.08 7.04
N GLU A 77 -2.73 9.21 7.73
CA GLU A 77 -3.09 8.31 8.84
C GLU A 77 -3.26 6.87 8.38
N LEU A 78 -3.93 6.67 7.26
CA LEU A 78 -4.11 5.33 6.69
C LEU A 78 -2.76 4.69 6.35
N ASN A 79 -1.86 5.46 5.75
CA ASN A 79 -0.53 4.97 5.40
C ASN A 79 0.28 4.60 6.65
N ARG A 80 0.21 5.42 7.69
CA ARG A 80 0.92 5.13 8.96
C ARG A 80 0.41 3.86 9.61
N MET A 81 -0.90 3.70 9.68
CA MET A 81 -1.54 2.52 10.23
C MET A 81 -1.12 1.27 9.48
N HIS A 82 -1.12 1.37 8.15
CA HIS A 82 -0.75 0.27 7.28
C HIS A 82 0.72 -0.12 7.46
N MET A 83 1.62 0.86 7.51
CA MET A 83 3.04 0.62 7.74
C MET A 83 3.29 -0.03 9.10
N ASP A 84 2.56 0.39 10.12
CA ASP A 84 2.65 -0.18 11.45
C ASP A 84 2.25 -1.66 11.44
N GLU A 85 1.16 -2.01 10.76
CA GLU A 85 0.74 -3.41 10.61
C GLU A 85 1.75 -4.24 9.86
N GLU A 86 2.39 -3.68 8.83
CA GLU A 86 3.43 -4.38 8.09
C GLU A 86 4.61 -4.71 8.99
N GLU A 87 5.05 -3.76 9.80
CA GLU A 87 6.19 -3.94 10.70
C GLU A 87 5.88 -4.90 11.85
N THR A 88 4.65 -4.90 12.34
CA THR A 88 4.29 -5.70 13.52
C THR A 88 3.73 -7.08 13.17
N TYR A 89 3.15 -7.25 11.99
CA TYR A 89 2.52 -8.52 11.61
C TYR A 89 3.01 -9.09 10.28
N HIS A 90 2.87 -8.34 9.17
CA HIS A 90 3.11 -8.88 7.84
C HIS A 90 4.56 -9.33 7.64
N PHE A 91 5.50 -8.46 7.87
CA PHE A 91 6.91 -8.78 7.65
C PHE A 91 7.44 -9.83 8.63
N PRO A 92 7.12 -9.76 9.94
CA PRO A 92 7.52 -10.83 10.85
C PRO A 92 6.95 -12.18 10.48
N TRP A 93 5.69 -12.25 10.03
CA TRP A 93 5.11 -13.51 9.59
C TRP A 93 5.86 -14.06 8.38
N LEU A 94 6.14 -13.23 7.39
CA LEU A 94 6.87 -13.64 6.19
C LEU A 94 8.26 -14.15 6.54
N GLU A 95 8.99 -13.46 7.41
CA GLU A 95 10.33 -13.87 7.82
C GLU A 95 10.34 -15.22 8.52
N ARG A 96 9.30 -15.53 9.31
CA ARG A 96 9.22 -16.78 10.05
C ARG A 96 8.73 -17.94 9.21
N ASN A 97 7.93 -17.70 8.20
CA ASN A 97 7.19 -18.76 7.50
C ASN A 97 7.60 -18.95 6.03
N VAL A 98 8.42 -18.08 5.48
CA VAL A 98 8.82 -18.15 4.08
C VAL A 98 10.32 -18.35 3.98
N PRO A 99 10.79 -19.39 3.25
CA PRO A 99 12.23 -19.60 3.03
C PRO A 99 12.86 -18.38 2.35
N ALA A 100 14.12 -18.09 2.67
CA ALA A 100 14.82 -16.90 2.20
C ALA A 100 14.78 -16.72 0.67
N GLY A 101 15.00 -17.80 -0.09
CA GLY A 101 14.98 -17.72 -1.56
C GLY A 101 13.61 -17.38 -2.12
N GLU A 102 12.55 -17.87 -1.47
CA GLU A 102 11.18 -17.58 -1.87
C GLU A 102 10.79 -16.15 -1.47
N LEU A 103 11.27 -15.69 -0.33
CA LEU A 103 11.06 -14.32 0.13
C LEU A 103 11.71 -13.32 -0.85
N ASP A 104 12.92 -13.62 -1.32
CA ASP A 104 13.59 -12.80 -2.32
C ASP A 104 12.77 -12.71 -3.61
N ARG A 105 12.14 -13.80 -4.03
CA ARG A 105 11.27 -13.79 -5.21
C ARG A 105 10.03 -12.93 -5.02
N LEU A 106 9.47 -12.94 -3.81
CA LEU A 106 8.32 -12.08 -3.49
C LEU A 106 8.70 -10.60 -3.60
N PHE A 107 9.87 -10.23 -3.09
CA PHE A 107 10.34 -8.86 -3.20
C PHE A 107 10.65 -8.45 -4.64
N GLU A 108 11.13 -9.38 -5.46
CA GLU A 108 11.30 -9.12 -6.90
C GLU A 108 9.96 -8.89 -7.58
N GLN A 109 8.94 -9.68 -7.25
CA GLN A 109 7.58 -9.49 -7.76
C GLN A 109 7.02 -8.13 -7.35
N TYR A 110 7.25 -7.76 -6.09
CA TYR A 110 6.86 -6.45 -5.57
C TYR A 110 7.48 -5.32 -6.41
N GLU A 111 8.79 -5.37 -6.62
CA GLU A 111 9.51 -4.34 -7.36
C GLU A 111 9.01 -4.23 -8.80
N LYS A 112 8.77 -5.36 -9.45
CA LYS A 112 8.26 -5.39 -10.83
C LYS A 112 6.88 -4.78 -10.93
N ALA A 113 5.99 -5.11 -9.99
CA ALA A 113 4.63 -4.57 -9.98
C ALA A 113 4.63 -3.08 -9.67
N GLU A 114 5.48 -2.66 -8.76
CA GLU A 114 5.65 -1.25 -8.42
C GLU A 114 6.12 -0.44 -9.63
N GLU A 115 7.14 -0.95 -10.33
CA GLU A 115 7.66 -0.30 -11.54
C GLU A 115 6.61 -0.22 -12.65
N ALA A 116 5.85 -1.29 -12.84
CA ALA A 116 4.77 -1.32 -13.83
C ALA A 116 3.71 -0.27 -13.50
N ALA A 117 3.36 -0.13 -12.23
CA ALA A 117 2.38 0.85 -11.79
C ALA A 117 2.86 2.30 -11.96
N LYS A 118 4.16 2.53 -11.80
CA LYS A 118 4.75 3.86 -12.04
C LYS A 118 4.66 4.28 -13.50
N LYS A 119 4.79 3.31 -14.40
CA LYS A 119 4.74 3.55 -15.85
C LYS A 119 3.31 3.69 -16.37
N GLY A 120 2.39 3.10 -15.69
CA GLY A 120 0.97 3.15 -16.03
C GLY A 120 0.31 4.38 -15.47
#